data_6915c07d234eea9a108ae258142608a5
#
_entry.id   6915c07d234eea9a108ae258142608a5
#
_cell.length_a   1.000
_cell.length_b   1.000
_cell.length_c   1.000
_cell.angle_alpha   90.00
_cell.angle_beta   90.00
_cell.angle_gamma   90.00
#
_symmetry.space_group_name_H-M   'P 1'
#
loop_
_entity.id
_entity.type
_entity.pdbx_description
1 polymer ?
#
loop_
_entity_poly.entity_id
_entity_poly.type
_entity_poly.pdbx_seq_one_letter_code
_entity_poly.pdbx_strand_id
1 'polypeptide(L)'
;SREHLGLAWDDPGHAREVLDELGRPSADPATRQARAFLGVGRVRHLATTLRAASNKLATVTTRFDATELAALKAESQHILTEPGAWVSTNDALTAHLWQVLGELRARPADATEWLGLIVGVQHRLGGDLPASYWGNCVSNSWTSLTAAQLRESPLGAVARDVRRCLESNTEDKIRDEIAFLNSYRRRGVSRHVMSVRAPDVSKTSISVNNWSQFPLYRIDVGAGRPFWYEFPDLPVPTVHIAPTPEEDGSRDVYLCLPEAHAALVDTPPWRERLHAWSRSPLGQ
;
A
#
# COMPACT_ATOMS: atom_id res chain seq x y z
N SER A 1 32.22 -14.36 7.05
CA SER A 1 32.75 -13.00 7.21
C SER A 1 31.93 -12.05 6.34
N ARG A 2 31.74 -10.81 6.75
CA ARG A 2 30.94 -9.77 6.07
C ARG A 2 31.36 -9.53 4.60
N GLU A 3 32.59 -9.79 4.25
CA GLU A 3 33.15 -9.63 2.90
C GLU A 3 32.63 -10.66 1.88
N HIS A 4 32.11 -11.82 2.35
CA HIS A 4 31.67 -12.90 1.47
C HIS A 4 30.31 -12.67 0.80
N LEU A 5 29.53 -11.70 1.28
CA LEU A 5 28.20 -11.40 0.73
C LEU A 5 28.20 -10.22 -0.24
N GLY A 6 29.33 -9.54 -0.46
CA GLY A 6 29.43 -8.38 -1.35
C GLY A 6 28.50 -7.21 -0.98
N LEU A 7 27.95 -7.24 0.23
CA LEU A 7 27.09 -6.21 0.77
C LEU A 7 27.96 -5.18 1.51
N ALA A 8 28.22 -4.05 0.89
CA ALA A 8 28.64 -2.87 1.62
C ALA A 8 27.47 -2.46 2.52
N TRP A 9 27.56 -2.82 3.79
CA TRP A 9 26.66 -2.32 4.81
C TRP A 9 27.05 -0.89 5.10
N ASP A 10 26.33 0.07 4.53
CA ASP A 10 26.48 1.45 4.94
C ASP A 10 26.08 1.55 6.43
N ASP A 11 26.89 2.28 7.19
CA ASP A 11 26.60 2.57 8.59
C ASP A 11 25.17 3.15 8.70
N PRO A 12 24.32 2.69 9.65
CA PRO A 12 23.03 3.31 9.90
C PRO A 12 23.10 4.83 10.15
N GLY A 13 24.27 5.34 10.56
CA GLY A 13 24.57 6.77 10.63
C GLY A 13 24.57 7.41 9.26
N HIS A 14 25.22 6.83 8.28
CA HIS A 14 25.30 7.34 6.91
C HIS A 14 23.91 7.39 6.24
N ALA A 15 23.06 6.41 6.43
CA ALA A 15 21.69 6.44 5.92
C ALA A 15 20.88 7.64 6.44
N ARG A 16 21.14 8.07 7.69
CA ARG A 16 20.49 9.26 8.27
C ARG A 16 21.04 10.56 7.68
N GLU A 17 22.32 10.66 7.45
CA GLU A 17 22.98 11.81 6.81
C GLU A 17 22.44 12.01 5.40
N VAL A 18 22.36 10.94 4.61
CA VAL A 18 21.77 10.96 3.26
C VAL A 18 20.34 11.50 3.29
N LEU A 19 19.48 11.01 4.22
CA LEU A 19 18.12 11.53 4.32
C LEU A 19 18.07 13.00 4.78
N ASP A 20 19.01 13.45 5.61
CA ASP A 20 19.09 14.86 6.00
C ASP A 20 19.45 15.77 4.82
N GLU A 21 20.32 15.32 3.92
CA GLU A 21 20.71 16.05 2.71
C GLU A 21 19.59 16.06 1.64
N LEU A 22 18.84 14.98 1.53
CA LEU A 22 17.75 14.85 0.56
C LEU A 22 16.53 15.69 0.90
N GLY A 23 16.28 15.94 2.19
CA GLY A 23 15.08 16.64 2.65
C GLY A 23 15.11 18.14 2.30
N ARG A 24 14.21 18.58 1.42
CA ARG A 24 14.01 19.99 1.04
C ARG A 24 12.53 20.36 1.17
N PRO A 25 12.20 21.39 1.99
CA PRO A 25 10.81 21.87 2.06
C PRO A 25 10.37 22.41 0.70
N SER A 26 9.21 21.98 0.23
CA SER A 26 8.65 22.51 -1.01
C SER A 26 8.27 23.98 -0.85
N ALA A 27 8.49 24.77 -1.90
CA ALA A 27 8.00 26.14 -1.99
C ALA A 27 6.48 26.17 -2.22
N ASP A 28 5.92 25.12 -2.86
CA ASP A 28 4.50 25.02 -3.18
C ASP A 28 3.65 24.67 -1.95
N PRO A 29 2.70 25.54 -1.55
CA PRO A 29 1.78 25.24 -0.45
C PRO A 29 0.91 23.99 -0.69
N ALA A 30 0.52 23.69 -1.94
CA ALA A 30 -0.29 22.53 -2.28
C ALA A 30 0.47 21.24 -2.02
N THR A 31 1.74 21.18 -2.42
CA THR A 31 2.65 20.06 -2.11
C THR A 31 2.76 19.84 -0.59
N ARG A 32 2.94 20.92 0.20
CA ARG A 32 2.99 20.81 1.66
C ARG A 32 1.69 20.32 2.28
N GLN A 33 0.55 20.69 1.71
CA GLN A 33 -0.77 20.20 2.16
C GLN A 33 -1.02 18.74 1.80
N ALA A 34 -0.42 18.27 0.72
CA ALA A 34 -0.54 16.89 0.23
C ALA A 34 0.34 15.87 0.97
N ARG A 35 1.02 16.27 2.06
CA ARG A 35 1.83 15.36 2.88
C ARG A 35 0.99 14.21 3.41
N ALA A 36 1.56 13.02 3.38
CA ALA A 36 0.94 11.84 3.98
C ALA A 36 1.04 11.81 5.51
N PHE A 37 1.82 12.71 6.11
CA PHE A 37 2.11 12.77 7.54
C PHE A 37 1.74 14.11 8.16
N LEU A 38 1.35 14.07 9.42
CA LEU A 38 1.06 15.27 10.21
C LEU A 38 1.67 15.13 11.62
N GLY A 39 2.00 16.29 12.21
CA GLY A 39 2.37 16.37 13.63
C GLY A 39 1.14 16.34 14.52
N VAL A 40 1.20 15.56 15.59
CA VAL A 40 0.11 15.42 16.57
C VAL A 40 0.59 15.67 17.99
N GLY A 41 -0.29 16.19 18.84
CA GLY A 41 -0.03 16.29 20.28
C GLY A 41 -0.03 14.91 20.96
N ARG A 42 0.64 14.82 22.12
CA ARG A 42 0.79 13.55 22.87
C ARG A 42 -0.54 12.86 23.17
N VAL A 43 -1.57 13.62 23.57
CA VAL A 43 -2.90 13.07 23.90
C VAL A 43 -3.55 12.44 22.68
N ARG A 44 -3.52 13.12 21.53
CA ARG A 44 -4.08 12.61 20.29
C ARG A 44 -3.31 11.37 19.80
N HIS A 45 -1.98 11.38 19.91
CA HIS A 45 -1.16 10.23 19.56
C HIS A 45 -1.53 9.01 20.41
N LEU A 46 -1.58 9.18 21.74
CA LEU A 46 -1.95 8.11 22.67
C LEU A 46 -3.36 7.57 22.40
N ALA A 47 -4.34 8.46 22.24
CA ALA A 47 -5.72 8.06 21.95
C ALA A 47 -5.84 7.27 20.64
N THR A 48 -5.11 7.67 19.59
CA THR A 48 -5.10 6.96 18.31
C THR A 48 -4.44 5.58 18.44
N THR A 49 -3.33 5.49 19.18
CA THR A 49 -2.62 4.24 19.41
C THR A 49 -3.46 3.26 20.21
N LEU A 50 -4.11 3.72 21.29
CA LEU A 50 -5.01 2.89 22.11
C LEU A 50 -6.22 2.38 21.28
N ARG A 51 -6.78 3.26 20.44
CA ARG A 51 -7.88 2.88 19.55
C ARG A 51 -7.44 1.86 18.50
N ALA A 52 -6.26 2.01 17.91
CA ALA A 52 -5.72 1.02 16.97
C ALA A 52 -5.48 -0.33 17.65
N ALA A 53 -4.93 -0.34 18.86
CA ALA A 53 -4.69 -1.55 19.65
C ALA A 53 -5.98 -2.26 20.11
N SER A 54 -7.12 -1.56 20.13
CA SER A 54 -8.43 -2.16 20.48
C SER A 54 -9.14 -2.83 19.32
N ASN A 55 -8.64 -2.70 18.09
CA ASN A 55 -9.23 -3.37 16.93
C ASN A 55 -8.95 -4.88 17.01
N LYS A 56 -10.00 -5.67 16.90
CA LYS A 56 -9.87 -7.10 16.66
C LYS A 56 -9.78 -7.30 15.15
N LEU A 57 -8.66 -7.81 14.69
CA LEU A 57 -8.37 -8.03 13.28
C LEU A 57 -8.15 -9.53 13.04
N ALA A 58 -8.49 -9.96 11.84
CA ALA A 58 -8.17 -11.30 11.34
C ALA A 58 -7.67 -11.18 9.91
N THR A 59 -6.78 -12.07 9.52
CA THR A 59 -6.22 -12.11 8.17
C THR A 59 -6.86 -13.25 7.38
N VAL A 60 -7.38 -12.89 6.20
CA VAL A 60 -7.86 -13.85 5.19
C VAL A 60 -6.87 -13.82 4.03
N THR A 61 -6.38 -14.97 3.64
CA THR A 61 -5.49 -15.12 2.48
C THR A 61 -6.27 -15.64 1.29
N THR A 62 -6.09 -15.00 0.14
CA THR A 62 -6.69 -15.44 -1.12
C THR A 62 -5.69 -15.31 -2.24
N ARG A 63 -5.79 -16.18 -3.27
CA ARG A 63 -4.88 -16.19 -4.42
C ARG A 63 -5.61 -15.74 -5.67
N PHE A 64 -5.02 -14.79 -6.36
CA PHE A 64 -5.40 -14.39 -7.71
C PHE A 64 -4.40 -15.01 -8.69
N ASP A 65 -4.88 -15.89 -9.57
CA ASP A 65 -4.02 -16.49 -10.58
C ASP A 65 -3.67 -15.52 -11.71
N ALA A 66 -2.65 -15.86 -12.48
CA ALA A 66 -2.15 -15.00 -13.57
C ALA A 66 -3.22 -14.73 -14.64
N THR A 67 -4.13 -15.69 -14.90
CA THR A 67 -5.19 -15.55 -15.90
C THR A 67 -6.26 -14.58 -15.43
N GLU A 68 -6.68 -14.71 -14.16
CA GLU A 68 -7.61 -13.78 -13.52
C GLU A 68 -7.06 -12.35 -13.50
N LEU A 69 -5.80 -12.19 -13.11
CA LEU A 69 -5.13 -10.88 -13.10
C LEU A 69 -5.00 -10.28 -14.50
N ALA A 70 -4.77 -11.09 -15.53
CA ALA A 70 -4.75 -10.64 -16.92
C ALA A 70 -6.13 -10.17 -17.38
N ALA A 71 -7.19 -10.92 -17.06
CA ALA A 71 -8.57 -10.53 -17.38
C ALA A 71 -8.97 -9.23 -16.66
N LEU A 72 -8.67 -9.11 -15.38
CA LEU A 72 -8.90 -7.91 -14.57
C LEU A 72 -8.22 -6.66 -15.15
N LYS A 73 -6.94 -6.81 -15.55
CA LYS A 73 -6.18 -5.74 -16.20
C LYS A 73 -6.76 -5.37 -17.57
N ALA A 74 -7.11 -6.36 -18.39
CA ALA A 74 -7.65 -6.13 -19.73
C ALA A 74 -8.96 -5.35 -19.67
N GLU A 75 -9.88 -5.72 -18.76
CA GLU A 75 -11.14 -4.98 -18.53
C GLU A 75 -10.87 -3.56 -18.06
N SER A 76 -9.96 -3.38 -17.10
CA SER A 76 -9.60 -2.05 -16.61
C SER A 76 -9.03 -1.17 -17.72
N GLN A 77 -8.23 -1.74 -18.63
CA GLN A 77 -7.60 -1.01 -19.74
C GLN A 77 -8.62 -0.69 -20.85
N HIS A 78 -9.56 -1.60 -21.12
CA HIS A 78 -10.58 -1.43 -22.18
C HIS A 78 -11.46 -0.20 -21.95
N ILE A 79 -11.75 0.14 -20.71
CA ILE A 79 -12.62 1.25 -20.32
C ILE A 79 -11.90 2.61 -20.44
N LEU A 80 -10.57 2.63 -20.53
CA LEU A 80 -9.82 3.90 -20.60
C LEU A 80 -9.93 4.50 -22.00
N THR A 81 -10.52 5.67 -22.09
CA THR A 81 -10.73 6.40 -23.35
C THR A 81 -9.71 7.52 -23.58
N GLU A 82 -8.99 7.94 -22.55
CA GLU A 82 -7.98 8.99 -22.64
C GLU A 82 -6.78 8.53 -23.48
N PRO A 83 -6.32 9.28 -24.50
CA PRO A 83 -5.14 8.93 -25.27
C PRO A 83 -3.91 8.72 -24.37
N GLY A 84 -3.26 7.56 -24.51
CA GLY A 84 -2.07 7.22 -23.71
C GLY A 84 -2.34 6.83 -22.26
N ALA A 85 -3.59 6.79 -21.83
CA ALA A 85 -3.92 6.28 -20.49
C ALA A 85 -3.64 4.79 -20.38
N TRP A 86 -3.05 4.39 -19.26
CA TRP A 86 -2.75 2.99 -18.97
C TRP A 86 -2.86 2.70 -17.49
N VAL A 87 -3.07 1.44 -17.18
CA VAL A 87 -3.06 0.91 -15.82
C VAL A 87 -2.23 -0.38 -15.75
N SER A 88 -1.57 -0.59 -14.62
CA SER A 88 -0.86 -1.83 -14.37
C SER A 88 -1.79 -2.89 -13.77
N THR A 89 -1.34 -4.14 -13.76
CA THR A 89 -2.03 -5.23 -13.03
C THR A 89 -2.25 -4.87 -11.56
N ASN A 90 -1.26 -4.19 -10.94
CA ASN A 90 -1.41 -3.75 -9.55
C ASN A 90 -2.49 -2.69 -9.38
N ASP A 91 -2.62 -1.74 -10.30
CA ASP A 91 -3.67 -0.72 -10.23
C ASP A 91 -5.05 -1.34 -10.36
N ALA A 92 -5.21 -2.29 -11.30
CA ALA A 92 -6.45 -3.01 -11.52
C ALA A 92 -6.84 -3.86 -10.30
N LEU A 93 -5.89 -4.64 -9.75
CA LEU A 93 -6.12 -5.45 -8.54
C LEU A 93 -6.44 -4.57 -7.34
N THR A 94 -5.70 -3.49 -7.13
CA THR A 94 -5.94 -2.56 -6.02
C THR A 94 -7.32 -1.91 -6.12
N ALA A 95 -7.73 -1.49 -7.33
CA ALA A 95 -9.04 -0.91 -7.57
C ALA A 95 -10.16 -1.92 -7.29
N HIS A 96 -10.02 -3.15 -7.77
CA HIS A 96 -10.96 -4.22 -7.54
C HIS A 96 -11.13 -4.52 -6.04
N LEU A 97 -10.02 -4.70 -5.32
CA LEU A 97 -10.04 -4.92 -3.87
C LEU A 97 -10.68 -3.73 -3.13
N TRP A 98 -10.40 -2.50 -3.55
CA TRP A 98 -11.01 -1.32 -2.95
C TRP A 98 -12.53 -1.29 -3.16
N GLN A 99 -13.04 -1.62 -4.36
CA GLN A 99 -14.46 -1.73 -4.64
C GLN A 99 -15.11 -2.82 -3.79
N VAL A 100 -14.57 -4.04 -3.79
CA VAL A 100 -15.13 -5.17 -3.04
C VAL A 100 -15.17 -4.87 -1.54
N LEU A 101 -14.08 -4.36 -0.97
CA LEU A 101 -14.02 -4.01 0.45
C LEU A 101 -14.87 -2.78 0.79
N GLY A 102 -15.06 -1.86 -0.15
CA GLY A 102 -16.01 -0.74 -0.01
C GLY A 102 -17.46 -1.19 0.02
N GLU A 103 -17.84 -2.15 -0.84
CA GLU A 103 -19.14 -2.80 -0.83
C GLU A 103 -19.37 -3.55 0.50
N LEU A 104 -18.39 -4.31 0.96
CA LEU A 104 -18.43 -5.07 2.22
C LEU A 104 -18.67 -4.17 3.43
N ARG A 105 -18.11 -2.96 3.45
CA ARG A 105 -18.32 -1.99 4.52
C ARG A 105 -19.71 -1.37 4.53
N ALA A 106 -20.44 -1.45 3.43
CA ALA A 106 -21.84 -1.02 3.28
C ALA A 106 -22.12 0.39 3.84
N ARG A 107 -21.20 1.35 3.59
CA ARG A 107 -21.33 2.71 4.13
C ARG A 107 -22.36 3.55 3.34
N PRO A 108 -22.91 4.61 3.95
CA PRO A 108 -23.80 5.56 3.26
C PRO A 108 -23.19 6.07 1.96
N ALA A 109 -24.03 6.38 0.99
CA ALA A 109 -23.62 6.74 -0.38
C ALA A 109 -22.65 7.95 -0.45
N ASP A 110 -22.85 8.93 0.41
CA ASP A 110 -22.06 10.17 0.54
C ASP A 110 -20.82 10.00 1.43
N ALA A 111 -20.68 8.86 2.11
CA ALA A 111 -19.53 8.61 2.97
C ALA A 111 -18.24 8.50 2.15
N THR A 112 -17.16 9.13 2.64
CA THR A 112 -15.86 9.06 1.97
C THR A 112 -15.16 7.75 2.27
N GLU A 113 -14.77 7.01 1.23
CA GLU A 113 -13.92 5.84 1.23
C GLU A 113 -12.50 6.23 0.84
N TRP A 114 -11.53 5.89 1.69
CA TRP A 114 -10.13 6.23 1.47
C TRP A 114 -9.31 5.01 1.08
N LEU A 115 -8.41 5.23 0.12
CA LEU A 115 -7.36 4.28 -0.26
C LEU A 115 -6.00 4.86 0.06
N GLY A 116 -5.21 4.16 0.86
CA GLY A 116 -3.80 4.44 1.11
C GLY A 116 -2.91 3.50 0.31
N LEU A 117 -1.88 4.03 -0.32
CA LEU A 117 -0.87 3.26 -1.05
C LEU A 117 0.48 3.43 -0.39
N ILE A 118 1.11 2.33 0.00
CA ILE A 118 2.48 2.31 0.50
C ILE A 118 3.40 2.13 -0.69
N VAL A 119 4.26 3.10 -0.94
CA VAL A 119 5.05 3.21 -2.17
C VAL A 119 6.54 3.33 -1.85
N GLY A 120 7.36 2.42 -2.38
CA GLY A 120 8.81 2.61 -2.40
C GLY A 120 9.16 3.76 -3.34
N VAL A 121 9.82 4.80 -2.82
CA VAL A 121 10.08 6.03 -3.57
C VAL A 121 11.55 6.25 -3.90
N GLN A 122 12.42 5.30 -3.57
CA GLN A 122 13.85 5.36 -3.81
C GLN A 122 14.20 5.76 -5.25
N HIS A 123 13.57 5.14 -6.25
CA HIS A 123 13.80 5.38 -7.67
C HIS A 123 13.33 6.77 -8.14
N ARG A 124 12.59 7.50 -7.33
CA ARG A 124 12.03 8.83 -7.66
C ARG A 124 12.92 9.99 -7.17
N LEU A 125 14.00 9.68 -6.48
CA LEU A 125 14.94 10.67 -5.94
C LEU A 125 16.12 10.97 -6.89
N GLY A 126 15.96 10.70 -8.19
CA GLY A 126 16.84 11.18 -9.24
C GLY A 126 18.29 10.68 -9.20
N GLY A 127 18.56 9.57 -8.48
CA GLY A 127 19.93 9.05 -8.32
C GLY A 127 20.73 9.68 -7.16
N ASP A 128 20.17 10.66 -6.46
CA ASP A 128 20.78 11.23 -5.25
C ASP A 128 20.80 10.22 -4.09
N LEU A 129 19.98 9.17 -4.18
CA LEU A 129 20.00 8.06 -3.22
C LEU A 129 20.90 6.95 -3.74
N PRO A 130 21.97 6.57 -3.02
CA PRO A 130 22.87 5.51 -3.46
C PRO A 130 22.13 4.18 -3.69
N ALA A 131 22.56 3.41 -4.69
CA ALA A 131 22.01 2.09 -4.96
C ALA A 131 22.21 1.13 -3.76
N SER A 132 23.25 1.36 -2.96
CA SER A 132 23.56 0.65 -1.72
C SER A 132 22.76 1.13 -0.52
N TYR A 133 21.86 2.14 -0.68
CA TYR A 133 21.08 2.65 0.44
C TYR A 133 20.24 1.56 1.08
N TRP A 134 20.56 1.27 2.33
CA TRP A 134 19.81 0.35 3.15
C TRP A 134 19.03 1.08 4.24
N GLY A 135 17.86 1.57 3.90
CA GLY A 135 16.99 2.25 4.84
C GLY A 135 15.55 2.25 4.34
N ASN A 136 14.65 2.60 5.22
CA ASN A 136 13.25 2.75 4.85
C ASN A 136 13.09 3.99 3.96
N CYS A 137 12.71 3.77 2.71
CA CYS A 137 12.44 4.83 1.73
C CYS A 137 11.04 4.61 1.12
N VAL A 138 10.02 4.65 1.97
CA VAL A 138 8.62 4.54 1.56
C VAL A 138 7.86 5.82 1.87
N SER A 139 6.91 6.16 1.01
CA SER A 139 5.91 7.21 1.22
C SER A 139 4.52 6.59 1.23
N ASN A 140 3.57 7.31 1.81
CA ASN A 140 2.15 6.97 1.74
C ASN A 140 1.44 7.97 0.84
N SER A 141 0.63 7.47 -0.08
CA SER A 141 -0.26 8.30 -0.89
C SER A 141 -1.71 7.95 -0.60
N TRP A 142 -2.55 8.95 -0.65
CA TRP A 142 -3.96 8.81 -0.33
C TRP A 142 -4.82 9.36 -1.44
N THR A 143 -5.86 8.61 -1.81
CA THR A 143 -6.95 9.05 -2.67
C THR A 143 -8.29 8.67 -2.03
N SER A 144 -9.38 9.26 -2.51
CA SER A 144 -10.71 8.96 -1.98
C SER A 144 -11.77 9.10 -3.04
N LEU A 145 -12.83 8.33 -2.86
CA LEU A 145 -14.10 8.41 -3.57
C LEU A 145 -15.23 8.41 -2.55
N THR A 146 -16.43 8.86 -2.92
CA THR A 146 -17.59 8.53 -2.11
C THR A 146 -17.93 7.05 -2.24
N ALA A 147 -18.63 6.49 -1.27
CA ALA A 147 -19.05 5.09 -1.33
C ALA A 147 -19.94 4.80 -2.54
N ALA A 148 -20.75 5.77 -2.99
CA ALA A 148 -21.51 5.69 -4.23
C ALA A 148 -20.57 5.64 -5.44
N GLN A 149 -19.66 6.61 -5.56
CA GLN A 149 -18.68 6.63 -6.66
C GLN A 149 -17.87 5.35 -6.75
N LEU A 150 -17.40 4.84 -5.60
CA LEU A 150 -16.60 3.62 -5.57
C LEU A 150 -17.37 2.39 -6.08
N ARG A 151 -18.67 2.28 -5.74
CA ARG A 151 -19.53 1.16 -6.19
C ARG A 151 -19.97 1.28 -7.63
N GLU A 152 -20.26 2.51 -8.10
CA GLU A 152 -20.92 2.75 -9.38
C GLU A 152 -19.92 3.00 -10.52
N SER A 153 -18.69 3.40 -10.18
CA SER A 153 -17.66 3.66 -11.19
C SER A 153 -17.19 2.37 -11.85
N PRO A 154 -16.98 2.39 -13.17
CA PRO A 154 -16.31 1.29 -13.87
C PRO A 154 -14.92 1.03 -13.28
N LEU A 155 -14.52 -0.25 -13.24
CA LEU A 155 -13.24 -0.68 -12.66
C LEU A 155 -12.04 0.11 -13.22
N GLY A 156 -12.00 0.35 -14.54
CA GLY A 156 -10.91 1.10 -15.18
C GLY A 156 -10.82 2.54 -14.69
N ALA A 157 -11.94 3.21 -14.40
CA ALA A 157 -11.94 4.56 -13.82
C ALA A 157 -11.31 4.57 -12.43
N VAL A 158 -11.68 3.61 -11.56
CA VAL A 158 -11.09 3.47 -10.22
C VAL A 158 -9.61 3.10 -10.32
N ALA A 159 -9.22 2.20 -11.23
CA ALA A 159 -7.81 1.85 -11.48
C ALA A 159 -6.99 3.05 -11.97
N ARG A 160 -7.59 3.94 -12.77
CA ARG A 160 -6.95 5.19 -13.19
C ARG A 160 -6.73 6.15 -12.02
N ASP A 161 -7.68 6.24 -11.08
CA ASP A 161 -7.50 7.03 -9.86
C ASP A 161 -6.39 6.47 -8.96
N VAL A 162 -6.27 5.14 -8.86
CA VAL A 162 -5.12 4.48 -8.20
C VAL A 162 -3.82 4.88 -8.89
N ARG A 163 -3.76 4.84 -10.22
CA ARG A 163 -2.58 5.23 -11.00
C ARG A 163 -2.21 6.69 -10.76
N ARG A 164 -3.18 7.61 -10.84
CA ARG A 164 -2.97 9.04 -10.57
C ARG A 164 -2.44 9.29 -9.15
N CYS A 165 -2.96 8.55 -8.17
CA CYS A 165 -2.48 8.60 -6.79
C CYS A 165 -1.00 8.19 -6.68
N LEU A 166 -0.57 7.13 -7.39
CA LEU A 166 0.83 6.73 -7.46
C LEU A 166 1.71 7.78 -8.16
N GLU A 167 1.22 8.36 -9.25
CA GLU A 167 1.92 9.39 -10.03
C GLU A 167 2.09 10.70 -9.23
N SER A 168 1.21 10.99 -8.29
CA SER A 168 1.30 12.16 -7.41
C SER A 168 2.51 12.18 -6.46
N ASN A 169 3.23 11.06 -6.33
CA ASN A 169 4.49 11.01 -5.57
C ASN A 169 5.64 11.61 -6.40
N THR A 170 5.61 12.91 -6.62
CA THR A 170 6.67 13.65 -7.28
C THR A 170 7.92 13.71 -6.41
N GLU A 171 9.08 13.95 -7.01
CA GLU A 171 10.33 14.15 -6.29
C GLU A 171 10.21 15.28 -5.26
N ASP A 172 9.61 16.41 -5.63
CA ASP A 172 9.41 17.57 -4.74
C ASP A 172 8.58 17.18 -3.51
N LYS A 173 7.48 16.42 -3.68
CA LYS A 173 6.67 15.91 -2.58
C LYS A 173 7.47 14.99 -1.66
N ILE A 174 8.26 14.08 -2.22
CA ILE A 174 9.08 13.14 -1.45
C ILE A 174 10.12 13.89 -0.62
N ARG A 175 10.83 14.85 -1.22
CA ARG A 175 11.82 15.67 -0.55
C ARG A 175 11.20 16.52 0.57
N ASP A 176 10.01 17.07 0.34
CA ASP A 176 9.26 17.82 1.35
C ASP A 176 8.84 16.94 2.52
N GLU A 177 8.36 15.71 2.27
CA GLU A 177 8.04 14.75 3.33
C GLU A 177 9.26 14.35 4.15
N ILE A 178 10.41 14.11 3.50
CA ILE A 178 11.68 13.83 4.18
C ILE A 178 12.07 15.02 5.09
N ALA A 179 12.01 16.25 4.58
CA ALA A 179 12.31 17.45 5.35
C ALA A 179 11.38 17.60 6.58
N PHE A 180 10.09 17.35 6.37
CA PHE A 180 9.09 17.37 7.44
C PHE A 180 9.41 16.33 8.52
N LEU A 181 9.63 15.07 8.15
CA LEU A 181 9.95 13.99 9.09
C LEU A 181 11.27 14.27 9.84
N ASN A 182 12.30 14.74 9.14
CA ASN A 182 13.59 15.11 9.71
C ASN A 182 13.45 16.27 10.72
N SER A 183 12.53 17.22 10.48
CA SER A 183 12.28 18.31 11.44
C SER A 183 11.78 17.80 12.79
N TYR A 184 10.99 16.73 12.81
CA TYR A 184 10.51 16.07 14.03
C TYR A 184 11.58 15.19 14.66
N ARG A 185 12.36 14.48 13.84
CA ARG A 185 13.47 13.64 14.29
C ARG A 185 14.53 14.47 15.01
N ARG A 186 14.98 15.57 14.40
CA ARG A 186 15.99 16.49 14.99
C ARG A 186 15.56 17.08 16.33
N ARG A 187 14.27 17.25 16.55
CA ARG A 187 13.71 17.70 17.83
C ARG A 187 13.48 16.56 18.84
N GLY A 188 13.81 15.31 18.50
CA GLY A 188 13.59 14.14 19.35
C GLY A 188 12.11 13.80 19.59
N VAL A 189 11.21 14.26 18.71
CA VAL A 189 9.75 14.10 18.86
C VAL A 189 9.10 13.33 17.72
N SER A 190 9.83 12.42 17.07
CA SER A 190 9.33 11.59 15.95
C SER A 190 8.04 10.85 16.28
N ARG A 191 7.86 10.42 17.55
CA ARG A 191 6.63 9.78 18.04
C ARG A 191 5.38 10.67 17.92
N HIS A 192 5.53 11.94 17.63
CA HIS A 192 4.40 12.87 17.43
C HIS A 192 4.01 13.01 15.94
N VAL A 193 4.62 12.23 15.06
CA VAL A 193 4.24 12.16 13.64
C VAL A 193 3.35 10.96 13.41
N MET A 194 2.27 11.16 12.70
CA MET A 194 1.32 10.11 12.32
C MET A 194 0.94 10.27 10.85
N SER A 195 0.50 9.18 10.23
CA SER A 195 -0.20 9.27 8.95
C SER A 195 -1.46 10.13 9.10
N VAL A 196 -1.77 10.94 8.10
CA VAL A 196 -2.95 11.82 8.09
C VAL A 196 -4.26 11.05 8.25
N ARG A 197 -4.29 9.76 7.88
CA ARG A 197 -5.45 8.86 7.96
C ARG A 197 -5.39 7.85 9.10
N ALA A 198 -4.32 7.84 9.91
CA ALA A 198 -4.18 6.87 11.00
C ALA A 198 -5.41 6.78 11.93
N PRO A 199 -6.14 7.87 12.26
CA PRO A 199 -7.34 7.78 13.08
C PRO A 199 -8.51 7.03 12.45
N ASP A 200 -8.54 6.96 11.11
CA ASP A 200 -9.70 6.47 10.36
C ASP A 200 -9.47 5.11 9.69
N VAL A 201 -8.25 4.57 9.77
CA VAL A 201 -7.82 3.36 9.03
C VAL A 201 -8.77 2.18 9.22
N SER A 202 -9.35 2.00 10.40
CA SER A 202 -10.23 0.87 10.67
C SER A 202 -11.67 1.03 10.15
N LYS A 203 -12.10 2.25 9.85
CA LYS A 203 -13.52 2.55 9.56
C LYS A 203 -13.79 3.01 8.15
N THR A 204 -12.86 3.73 7.56
CA THR A 204 -13.11 4.49 6.33
C THR A 204 -12.06 4.28 5.25
N SER A 205 -11.01 3.50 5.54
CA SER A 205 -9.89 3.33 4.64
C SER A 205 -9.38 1.90 4.59
N ILE A 206 -8.71 1.60 3.50
CA ILE A 206 -7.78 0.47 3.40
C ILE A 206 -6.40 1.02 3.03
N SER A 207 -5.36 0.36 3.49
CA SER A 207 -4.00 0.58 3.01
C SER A 207 -3.53 -0.62 2.23
N VAL A 208 -2.94 -0.39 1.05
CA VAL A 208 -2.41 -1.45 0.20
C VAL A 208 -0.90 -1.34 0.15
N ASN A 209 -0.23 -2.46 0.44
CA ASN A 209 1.21 -2.63 0.35
C ASN A 209 1.53 -3.74 -0.65
N ASN A 210 2.12 -3.36 -1.77
CA ASN A 210 2.43 -4.32 -2.83
C ASN A 210 3.90 -4.75 -2.80
N TRP A 211 4.13 -6.02 -2.47
CA TRP A 211 5.43 -6.68 -2.47
C TRP A 211 5.57 -7.69 -3.61
N SER A 212 4.65 -7.69 -4.57
CA SER A 212 4.63 -8.67 -5.65
C SER A 212 5.88 -8.71 -6.53
N GLN A 213 6.71 -7.67 -6.47
CA GLN A 213 7.99 -7.61 -7.17
C GLN A 213 9.20 -7.95 -6.28
N PHE A 214 8.98 -8.21 -4.99
CA PHE A 214 10.08 -8.58 -4.11
C PHE A 214 10.48 -10.05 -4.37
N PRO A 215 11.80 -10.35 -4.39
CA PRO A 215 12.29 -11.68 -4.68
C PRO A 215 12.18 -12.60 -3.47
N LEU A 216 10.99 -12.67 -2.83
CA LEU A 216 10.80 -13.38 -1.56
C LEU A 216 11.17 -14.86 -1.65
N TYR A 217 10.83 -15.49 -2.78
CA TYR A 217 11.10 -16.91 -3.02
C TYR A 217 12.46 -17.19 -3.68
N ARG A 218 13.28 -16.12 -3.92
CA ARG A 218 14.63 -16.26 -4.48
C ARG A 218 15.73 -16.09 -3.44
N ILE A 219 15.35 -15.75 -2.22
CA ILE A 219 16.29 -15.59 -1.10
C ILE A 219 16.77 -16.99 -0.67
N ASP A 220 18.10 -17.21 -0.64
CA ASP A 220 18.70 -18.42 -0.10
C ASP A 220 19.75 -18.02 0.94
N VAL A 221 19.53 -18.46 2.16
CA VAL A 221 20.45 -18.22 3.30
C VAL A 221 21.32 -19.43 3.60
N GLY A 222 21.48 -20.35 2.64
CA GLY A 222 22.27 -21.56 2.76
C GLY A 222 21.47 -22.81 3.14
N ALA A 223 20.14 -22.69 3.26
CA ALA A 223 19.24 -23.81 3.56
C ALA A 223 18.26 -24.12 2.41
N GLY A 224 18.48 -23.53 1.23
CA GLY A 224 17.56 -23.57 0.10
C GLY A 224 16.61 -22.37 0.05
N ARG A 225 15.79 -22.34 -1.01
CA ARG A 225 14.81 -21.26 -1.20
C ARG A 225 13.61 -21.44 -0.29
N PRO A 226 12.96 -20.33 0.18
CA PRO A 226 11.71 -20.42 0.89
C PRO A 226 10.64 -21.10 0.03
N PHE A 227 9.83 -21.95 0.63
CA PHE A 227 8.67 -22.57 -0.03
C PHE A 227 7.36 -21.90 0.36
N TRP A 228 7.36 -21.10 1.42
CA TRP A 228 6.21 -20.37 1.92
C TRP A 228 6.64 -19.04 2.55
N TYR A 229 5.79 -18.04 2.38
CA TYR A 229 5.90 -16.75 3.05
C TYR A 229 4.56 -16.44 3.69
N GLU A 230 4.58 -15.99 4.93
CA GLU A 230 3.41 -15.55 5.66
C GLU A 230 3.61 -14.11 6.14
N PHE A 231 2.59 -13.29 5.96
CA PHE A 231 2.65 -11.91 6.42
C PHE A 231 2.32 -11.85 7.91
N PRO A 232 3.10 -11.15 8.74
CA PRO A 232 2.81 -11.01 10.16
C PRO A 232 1.51 -10.20 10.36
N ASP A 233 0.76 -10.55 11.40
CA ASP A 233 -0.40 -9.78 11.81
C ASP A 233 -0.01 -8.33 12.14
N LEU A 234 -0.72 -7.39 11.56
CA LEU A 234 -0.55 -5.97 11.84
C LEU A 234 -1.71 -5.44 12.69
N PRO A 235 -1.45 -4.44 13.56
CA PRO A 235 -2.49 -3.87 14.40
C PRO A 235 -3.43 -2.90 13.67
N VAL A 236 -3.36 -2.86 12.34
CA VAL A 236 -4.15 -1.96 11.49
C VAL A 236 -4.67 -2.70 10.24
N PRO A 237 -5.90 -2.41 9.79
CA PRO A 237 -6.42 -3.00 8.55
C PRO A 237 -5.54 -2.65 7.36
N THR A 238 -5.06 -3.68 6.67
CA THR A 238 -4.18 -3.55 5.52
C THR A 238 -4.42 -4.67 4.51
N VAL A 239 -4.08 -4.40 3.27
CA VAL A 239 -4.00 -5.38 2.21
C VAL A 239 -2.54 -5.52 1.80
N HIS A 240 -2.02 -6.73 1.84
CA HIS A 240 -0.69 -7.04 1.33
C HIS A 240 -0.79 -7.91 0.09
N ILE A 241 -0.05 -7.55 -0.94
CA ILE A 241 0.01 -8.29 -2.20
C ILE A 241 1.44 -8.83 -2.32
N ALA A 242 1.59 -10.15 -2.35
CA ALA A 242 2.86 -10.83 -2.42
C ALA A 242 2.99 -11.67 -3.70
N PRO A 243 4.22 -12.00 -4.14
CA PRO A 243 4.40 -13.02 -5.17
C PRO A 243 3.99 -14.39 -4.62
N THR A 244 3.73 -15.34 -5.53
CA THR A 244 3.52 -16.74 -5.18
C THR A 244 4.81 -17.56 -5.33
N PRO A 245 4.92 -18.73 -4.70
CA PRO A 245 6.09 -19.60 -4.85
C PRO A 245 6.37 -20.01 -6.30
N GLU A 246 5.31 -20.12 -7.10
CA GLU A 246 5.36 -20.52 -8.52
C GLU A 246 6.00 -19.44 -9.41
N GLU A 247 6.03 -18.19 -8.96
CA GLU A 247 6.55 -17.03 -9.71
C GLU A 247 5.97 -16.90 -11.13
N ASP A 248 4.77 -17.42 -11.36
CA ASP A 248 4.06 -17.48 -12.65
C ASP A 248 3.26 -16.22 -12.99
N GLY A 249 3.30 -15.22 -12.13
CA GLY A 249 2.53 -13.99 -12.24
C GLY A 249 1.31 -13.93 -11.32
N SER A 250 0.91 -15.04 -10.70
CA SER A 250 -0.11 -15.08 -9.65
C SER A 250 0.28 -14.24 -8.42
N ARG A 251 -0.69 -13.89 -7.60
CA ARG A 251 -0.47 -13.09 -6.39
C ARG A 251 -1.22 -13.68 -5.21
N ASP A 252 -0.55 -13.79 -4.08
CA ASP A 252 -1.18 -14.02 -2.79
C ASP A 252 -1.57 -12.67 -2.18
N VAL A 253 -2.82 -12.54 -1.77
CA VAL A 253 -3.38 -11.32 -1.18
C VAL A 253 -3.80 -11.62 0.26
N TYR A 254 -3.20 -10.89 1.19
CA TYR A 254 -3.47 -10.98 2.63
C TYR A 254 -4.37 -9.81 3.01
N LEU A 255 -5.61 -10.11 3.36
CA LEU A 255 -6.64 -9.15 3.76
C LEU A 255 -6.70 -9.11 5.30
N CYS A 256 -5.95 -8.22 5.93
CA CYS A 256 -6.04 -7.96 7.36
C CYS A 256 -7.21 -6.99 7.61
N LEU A 257 -8.30 -7.50 8.12
CA LEU A 257 -9.57 -6.79 8.26
C LEU A 257 -10.14 -6.90 9.67
N PRO A 258 -11.07 -6.02 10.09
CA PRO A 258 -11.88 -6.26 11.27
C PRO A 258 -12.51 -7.66 11.22
N GLU A 259 -12.49 -8.43 12.33
CA GLU A 259 -12.95 -9.83 12.40
C GLU A 259 -14.31 -10.06 11.71
N ALA A 260 -15.25 -9.13 11.91
CA ALA A 260 -16.58 -9.23 11.30
C ALA A 260 -16.51 -9.15 9.75
N HIS A 261 -15.63 -8.34 9.20
CA HIS A 261 -15.44 -8.24 7.75
C HIS A 261 -14.63 -9.41 7.20
N ALA A 262 -13.62 -9.87 7.94
CA ALA A 262 -12.86 -11.07 7.58
C ALA A 262 -13.76 -12.30 7.49
N ALA A 263 -14.65 -12.49 8.47
CA ALA A 263 -15.63 -13.58 8.46
C ALA A 263 -16.60 -13.52 7.28
N LEU A 264 -17.00 -12.30 6.85
CA LEU A 264 -17.89 -12.13 5.70
C LEU A 264 -17.16 -12.39 4.38
N VAL A 265 -15.96 -11.84 4.20
CA VAL A 265 -15.20 -11.97 2.96
C VAL A 265 -14.90 -13.42 2.62
N ASP A 266 -14.83 -14.27 3.61
CA ASP A 266 -14.57 -15.71 3.46
C ASP A 266 -15.84 -16.54 3.11
N THR A 267 -17.00 -15.91 3.05
CA THR A 267 -18.24 -16.60 2.64
C THR A 267 -18.36 -16.71 1.12
N PRO A 268 -19.09 -17.75 0.59
CA PRO A 268 -19.19 -17.95 -0.85
C PRO A 268 -19.58 -16.73 -1.67
N PRO A 269 -20.59 -15.91 -1.33
CA PRO A 269 -20.96 -14.74 -2.13
C PRO A 269 -19.83 -13.70 -2.26
N TRP A 270 -19.05 -13.51 -1.18
CA TRP A 270 -17.94 -12.58 -1.20
C TRP A 270 -16.69 -13.14 -1.87
N ARG A 271 -16.46 -14.45 -1.77
CA ARG A 271 -15.41 -15.13 -2.54
C ARG A 271 -15.69 -15.03 -4.05
N GLU A 272 -16.94 -15.28 -4.47
CA GLU A 272 -17.35 -15.11 -5.87
C GLU A 272 -17.18 -13.66 -6.32
N ARG A 273 -17.47 -12.69 -5.47
CA ARG A 273 -17.28 -11.26 -5.76
C ARG A 273 -15.81 -10.87 -5.86
N LEU A 274 -14.94 -11.41 -5.00
CA LEU A 274 -13.49 -11.24 -5.07
C LEU A 274 -12.91 -11.82 -6.35
N HIS A 275 -13.35 -13.00 -6.74
CA HIS A 275 -12.85 -13.74 -7.91
C HIS A 275 -13.78 -13.63 -9.13
N ALA A 276 -14.50 -12.52 -9.26
CA ALA A 276 -15.43 -12.29 -10.37
C ALA A 276 -14.78 -12.36 -11.77
N TRP A 277 -13.47 -12.30 -11.84
CA TRP A 277 -12.66 -12.36 -13.07
C TRP A 277 -12.02 -13.73 -13.30
N SER A 278 -12.19 -14.66 -12.37
CA SER A 278 -11.73 -16.04 -12.54
C SER A 278 -12.59 -16.76 -13.58
N ARG A 279 -11.94 -17.45 -14.49
CA ARG A 279 -12.62 -18.32 -15.48
C ARG A 279 -12.85 -19.73 -14.95
N SER A 280 -12.21 -20.08 -13.85
CA SER A 280 -12.39 -21.38 -13.19
C SER A 280 -13.50 -21.29 -12.15
N PRO A 281 -14.41 -22.29 -12.07
CA PRO A 281 -15.37 -22.34 -10.96
C PRO A 281 -14.61 -22.36 -9.64
N LEU A 282 -14.99 -21.47 -8.72
CA LEU A 282 -14.40 -21.41 -7.38
C LEU A 282 -14.71 -22.70 -6.63
N GLY A 283 -13.72 -23.57 -6.49
CA GLY A 283 -13.73 -24.67 -5.56
C GLY A 283 -14.56 -25.88 -6.00
N GLN A 284 -13.91 -26.81 -6.63
CA GLN A 284 -14.12 -28.24 -6.39
C GLN A 284 -12.90 -28.79 -5.67
#